data_634cfead20530e19aa7f3cc1b165f293
#
_entry.id   634cfead20530e19aa7f3cc1b165f293
#
_cell.length_a   1.000
_cell.length_b   1.000
_cell.length_c   1.000
_cell.angle_alpha   90.00
_cell.angle_beta   90.00
_cell.angle_gamma   90.00
#
_symmetry.space_group_name_H-M   'P 1'
#
loop_
_entity.id
_entity.type
_entity.pdbx_description
1 polymer ?
#
loop_
_entity_poly.entity_id
_entity_poly.type
_entity_poly.pdbx_seq_one_letter_code
_entity_poly.pdbx_strand_id
1 'polypeptide(L)'
;MTDAVVCPGSRSAALALALAEADRTGRLRLHVRTDERTASFLALGLARRSGRPVPVVMTSGTAVANCLPAMVEATASGVPLMIFSADRPWSYQGTGANQTIAQAGIFGVHAVVAATLDAAVRSADPDPREIRATVDRVVDAALDRNGAGVRAGGVQLDIPFTEPMVPGTAAEVSLAAEVAAASGGTDGDGTPVAWTTGWPVVGPAVPSTPDTPTVTVDLSRRTLVIVGDVRDRPWARRVLDVLADVPTIAEPTAPAPATPVHPAAAGLLTGEVTGGGEDGTAATVVRTRPEQIVLVGRPTLHRSISRLLADPTVDVVALTDRDQVTDVAHTVRRRGRGVQVTGELPADWPKICAAASEVAVEAVRDTVASDDFTGLHTAAAVTDALRDGDALVLGASSAVRDASLCGLPFPGVWTVSNRGAAGIDGTVSTAVGVALAHASTDPTAVRAPRTVALMGDLTFLHDAGGLNIGPGEPRPENLVIVVSNDDGGAIFETLEAGRPGLRTFDDGRPVFDRVFGTPTGADLGALCEAYGVAHRQVGSLAELSAALDEHAEGATEGFLVIEAAVDRQVRAGLHGALTRRTTVG
;
A
#
# COMPACT_ATOMS: atom_id res chain seq x y z
N MET A 1 -5.57 -2.96 -19.42
CA MET A 1 -5.62 -3.96 -18.32
C MET A 1 -4.78 -5.16 -18.76
N THR A 2 -3.94 -5.67 -17.87
CA THR A 2 -3.07 -6.82 -18.13
C THR A 2 -3.41 -8.00 -17.25
N ASP A 3 -4.17 -7.75 -16.19
CA ASP A 3 -4.59 -8.72 -15.20
C ASP A 3 -6.06 -8.55 -14.87
N ALA A 4 -6.73 -9.64 -14.53
CA ALA A 4 -8.07 -9.67 -13.99
C ALA A 4 -8.18 -10.74 -12.90
N VAL A 5 -9.02 -10.52 -11.91
CA VAL A 5 -9.30 -11.50 -10.85
C VAL A 5 -10.77 -11.93 -10.95
N VAL A 6 -11.04 -13.22 -10.82
CA VAL A 6 -12.42 -13.74 -10.84
C VAL A 6 -12.67 -14.62 -9.62
N CYS A 7 -13.84 -14.41 -8.99
CA CYS A 7 -14.38 -15.33 -8.00
C CYS A 7 -15.52 -16.12 -8.63
N PRO A 8 -15.53 -17.47 -8.50
CA PRO A 8 -16.54 -18.32 -9.13
C PRO A 8 -17.95 -17.99 -8.66
N GLY A 9 -18.89 -17.90 -9.60
CA GLY A 9 -20.29 -17.67 -9.29
C GLY A 9 -21.18 -17.78 -10.52
N SER A 10 -22.40 -18.28 -10.34
CA SER A 10 -23.32 -18.51 -11.45
C SER A 10 -23.73 -17.21 -12.17
N ARG A 11 -24.00 -16.13 -11.42
CA ARG A 11 -24.46 -14.87 -12.04
C ARG A 11 -23.35 -14.15 -12.80
N SER A 12 -22.08 -14.36 -12.44
CA SER A 12 -20.91 -13.82 -13.13
C SER A 12 -20.36 -14.73 -14.23
N ALA A 13 -21.03 -15.83 -14.57
CA ALA A 13 -20.50 -16.85 -15.48
C ALA A 13 -20.14 -16.28 -16.87
N ALA A 14 -20.95 -15.40 -17.44
CA ALA A 14 -20.66 -14.77 -18.73
C ALA A 14 -19.33 -13.98 -18.71
N LEU A 15 -19.11 -13.20 -17.64
CA LEU A 15 -17.87 -12.43 -17.46
C LEU A 15 -16.67 -13.36 -17.23
N ALA A 16 -16.84 -14.40 -16.41
CA ALA A 16 -15.80 -15.36 -16.13
C ALA A 16 -15.34 -16.10 -17.38
N LEU A 17 -16.28 -16.55 -18.24
CA LEU A 17 -15.96 -17.19 -19.51
C LEU A 17 -15.27 -16.24 -20.49
N ALA A 18 -15.71 -14.98 -20.57
CA ALA A 18 -15.05 -13.99 -21.42
C ALA A 18 -13.60 -13.69 -20.95
N LEU A 19 -13.37 -13.63 -19.64
CA LEU A 19 -12.04 -13.45 -19.07
C LEU A 19 -11.15 -14.68 -19.29
N ALA A 20 -11.69 -15.90 -19.16
CA ALA A 20 -10.97 -17.13 -19.44
C ALA A 20 -10.55 -17.21 -20.92
N GLU A 21 -11.40 -16.76 -21.85
CA GLU A 21 -11.06 -16.68 -23.27
C GLU A 21 -9.98 -15.61 -23.54
N ALA A 22 -10.05 -14.47 -22.85
CA ALA A 22 -9.03 -13.43 -22.97
C ALA A 22 -7.67 -13.90 -22.45
N ASP A 23 -7.64 -14.68 -21.37
CA ASP A 23 -6.45 -15.33 -20.84
C ASP A 23 -5.88 -16.37 -21.82
N ARG A 24 -6.73 -17.29 -22.30
CA ARG A 24 -6.38 -18.31 -23.29
C ARG A 24 -5.74 -17.71 -24.56
N THR A 25 -6.18 -16.52 -24.96
CA THR A 25 -5.66 -15.80 -26.14
C THR A 25 -4.52 -14.84 -25.82
N GLY A 26 -4.02 -14.82 -24.58
CA GLY A 26 -2.88 -14.01 -24.17
C GLY A 26 -3.16 -12.50 -24.10
N ARG A 27 -4.44 -12.09 -24.06
CA ARG A 27 -4.82 -10.66 -23.96
C ARG A 27 -4.68 -10.09 -22.55
N LEU A 28 -4.81 -10.96 -21.54
CA LEU A 28 -4.62 -10.64 -20.12
C LEU A 28 -4.18 -11.90 -19.38
N ARG A 29 -3.80 -11.76 -18.13
CA ARG A 29 -3.55 -12.86 -17.20
C ARG A 29 -4.70 -12.95 -16.21
N LEU A 30 -5.36 -14.10 -16.14
CA LEU A 30 -6.46 -14.34 -15.23
C LEU A 30 -5.97 -14.95 -13.91
N HIS A 31 -6.57 -14.53 -12.82
CA HIS A 31 -6.35 -15.05 -11.47
C HIS A 31 -7.67 -15.49 -10.87
N VAL A 32 -7.81 -16.77 -10.52
CA VAL A 32 -9.02 -17.30 -9.87
C VAL A 32 -8.79 -17.36 -8.36
N ARG A 33 -9.75 -16.85 -7.59
CA ARG A 33 -9.75 -16.90 -6.11
C ARG A 33 -11.15 -17.23 -5.62
N THR A 34 -11.24 -17.89 -4.45
CA THR A 34 -12.52 -18.32 -3.88
C THR A 34 -13.07 -17.38 -2.81
N ASP A 35 -12.23 -16.52 -2.26
CA ASP A 35 -12.59 -15.51 -1.24
C ASP A 35 -12.47 -14.12 -1.86
N GLU A 36 -13.58 -13.39 -1.94
CA GLU A 36 -13.67 -12.09 -2.61
C GLU A 36 -12.86 -11.01 -1.88
N ARG A 37 -12.68 -11.13 -0.58
CA ARG A 37 -11.81 -10.22 0.17
C ARG A 37 -10.36 -10.40 -0.26
N THR A 38 -9.84 -11.62 -0.25
CA THR A 38 -8.48 -11.91 -0.70
C THR A 38 -8.29 -11.58 -2.18
N ALA A 39 -9.28 -11.87 -3.02
CA ALA A 39 -9.30 -11.53 -4.44
C ALA A 39 -9.17 -10.04 -4.69
N SER A 40 -9.90 -9.22 -3.93
CA SER A 40 -9.86 -7.77 -4.08
C SER A 40 -8.54 -7.15 -3.60
N PHE A 41 -7.91 -7.69 -2.55
CA PHE A 41 -6.56 -7.28 -2.14
C PHE A 41 -5.45 -7.79 -3.06
N LEU A 42 -5.61 -8.96 -3.68
CA LEU A 42 -4.74 -9.41 -4.76
C LEU A 42 -4.76 -8.40 -5.91
N ALA A 43 -5.96 -8.01 -6.36
CA ALA A 43 -6.15 -7.01 -7.41
C ALA A 43 -5.58 -5.64 -7.01
N LEU A 44 -5.72 -5.24 -5.75
CA LEU A 44 -5.12 -4.04 -5.19
C LEU A 44 -3.59 -4.07 -5.33
N GLY A 45 -2.95 -5.18 -4.98
CA GLY A 45 -1.51 -5.36 -5.11
C GLY A 45 -1.04 -5.30 -6.56
N LEU A 46 -1.74 -5.99 -7.46
CA LEU A 46 -1.49 -5.96 -8.92
C LEU A 46 -1.61 -4.53 -9.46
N ALA A 47 -2.70 -3.82 -9.13
CA ALA A 47 -2.94 -2.47 -9.59
C ALA A 47 -1.93 -1.47 -9.03
N ARG A 48 -1.54 -1.62 -7.77
CA ARG A 48 -0.58 -0.74 -7.11
C ARG A 48 0.81 -0.82 -7.71
N ARG A 49 1.27 -2.03 -8.06
CA ARG A 49 2.60 -2.23 -8.66
C ARG A 49 2.62 -1.88 -10.14
N SER A 50 1.58 -2.25 -10.88
CA SER A 50 1.52 -2.01 -12.34
C SER A 50 1.08 -0.59 -12.70
N GLY A 51 0.39 0.14 -11.81
CA GLY A 51 -0.29 1.41 -12.11
C GLY A 51 -1.48 1.26 -13.06
N ARG A 52 -1.93 0.03 -13.32
CA ARG A 52 -3.02 -0.28 -14.26
C ARG A 52 -4.28 -0.70 -13.53
N PRO A 53 -5.47 -0.41 -14.07
CA PRO A 53 -6.72 -0.88 -13.50
C PRO A 53 -6.80 -2.40 -13.53
N VAL A 54 -7.23 -3.00 -12.41
CA VAL A 54 -7.43 -4.45 -12.29
C VAL A 54 -8.87 -4.72 -11.88
N PRO A 55 -9.68 -5.37 -12.74
CA PRO A 55 -11.03 -5.76 -12.41
C PRO A 55 -11.04 -7.01 -11.53
N VAL A 56 -11.95 -7.01 -10.56
CA VAL A 56 -12.36 -8.17 -9.78
C VAL A 56 -13.81 -8.48 -10.14
N VAL A 57 -14.06 -9.67 -10.63
CA VAL A 57 -15.39 -10.12 -11.06
C VAL A 57 -15.92 -11.14 -10.08
N MET A 58 -17.13 -10.93 -9.59
CA MET A 58 -17.80 -11.85 -8.66
C MET A 58 -19.31 -11.89 -8.89
N THR A 59 -19.95 -12.85 -8.25
CA THR A 59 -21.41 -12.98 -8.23
C THR A 59 -22.07 -11.94 -7.33
N SER A 60 -23.38 -11.92 -7.24
CA SER A 60 -24.15 -10.98 -6.42
C SER A 60 -24.15 -11.33 -4.93
N GLY A 61 -24.60 -10.41 -4.12
CA GLY A 61 -24.82 -10.61 -2.69
C GLY A 61 -23.60 -10.32 -1.83
N THR A 62 -23.34 -11.16 -0.83
CA THR A 62 -22.21 -10.96 0.12
C THR A 62 -20.84 -11.01 -0.53
N ALA A 63 -20.70 -11.64 -1.69
CA ALA A 63 -19.49 -11.60 -2.51
C ALA A 63 -19.02 -10.16 -2.74
N VAL A 64 -19.94 -9.28 -3.14
CA VAL A 64 -19.63 -7.86 -3.36
C VAL A 64 -19.30 -7.15 -2.05
N ALA A 65 -20.04 -7.41 -0.99
CA ALA A 65 -19.84 -6.79 0.32
C ALA A 65 -18.44 -7.11 0.89
N ASN A 66 -17.89 -8.30 0.64
CA ASN A 66 -16.55 -8.70 1.06
C ASN A 66 -15.42 -7.86 0.41
N CYS A 67 -15.69 -7.17 -0.70
CA CYS A 67 -14.71 -6.29 -1.33
C CYS A 67 -14.59 -4.91 -0.66
N LEU A 68 -15.44 -4.57 0.31
CA LEU A 68 -15.45 -3.25 0.94
C LEU A 68 -14.09 -2.85 1.56
N PRO A 69 -13.38 -3.69 2.31
CA PRO A 69 -12.08 -3.30 2.88
C PRO A 69 -11.06 -2.89 1.80
N ALA A 70 -10.95 -3.65 0.72
CA ALA A 70 -10.07 -3.32 -0.40
C ALA A 70 -10.50 -2.05 -1.13
N MET A 71 -11.81 -1.82 -1.28
CA MET A 71 -12.36 -0.59 -1.87
C MET A 71 -12.00 0.64 -1.04
N VAL A 72 -12.11 0.55 0.29
CA VAL A 72 -11.71 1.63 1.22
C VAL A 72 -10.23 1.95 1.06
N GLU A 73 -9.36 0.93 1.08
CA GLU A 73 -7.92 1.10 0.91
C GLU A 73 -7.58 1.66 -0.47
N ALA A 74 -8.20 1.14 -1.54
CA ALA A 74 -7.96 1.58 -2.91
C ALA A 74 -8.27 3.08 -3.09
N THR A 75 -9.41 3.53 -2.59
CA THR A 75 -9.83 4.93 -2.72
C THR A 75 -8.98 5.84 -1.85
N ALA A 76 -8.69 5.43 -0.60
CA ALA A 76 -7.85 6.21 0.28
C ALA A 76 -6.38 6.30 -0.20
N SER A 77 -5.89 5.30 -0.94
CA SER A 77 -4.54 5.26 -1.52
C SER A 77 -4.46 5.72 -2.98
N GLY A 78 -5.59 5.90 -3.66
CA GLY A 78 -5.64 6.28 -5.07
C GLY A 78 -5.23 5.14 -6.02
N VAL A 79 -5.52 3.88 -5.66
CA VAL A 79 -5.20 2.68 -6.45
C VAL A 79 -6.39 2.34 -7.35
N PRO A 80 -6.20 2.11 -8.66
CA PRO A 80 -7.28 1.86 -9.60
C PRO A 80 -7.82 0.43 -9.49
N LEU A 81 -8.58 0.13 -8.43
CA LEU A 81 -9.29 -1.12 -8.21
C LEU A 81 -10.69 -1.04 -8.84
N MET A 82 -11.08 -2.06 -9.61
CA MET A 82 -12.38 -2.09 -10.26
C MET A 82 -13.19 -3.29 -9.75
N ILE A 83 -14.35 -3.07 -9.15
CA ILE A 83 -15.26 -4.13 -8.73
C ILE A 83 -16.38 -4.27 -9.77
N PHE A 84 -16.39 -5.39 -10.48
CA PHE A 84 -17.42 -5.75 -11.46
C PHE A 84 -18.38 -6.75 -10.81
N SER A 85 -19.45 -6.23 -10.27
CA SER A 85 -20.44 -7.00 -9.51
C SER A 85 -21.58 -7.47 -10.40
N ALA A 86 -21.63 -8.77 -10.67
CA ALA A 86 -22.76 -9.34 -11.39
C ALA A 86 -24.03 -9.31 -10.50
N ASP A 87 -25.14 -8.79 -11.01
CA ASP A 87 -26.38 -8.66 -10.25
C ASP A 87 -27.57 -9.37 -10.92
N ARG A 88 -28.64 -9.49 -10.15
CA ARG A 88 -29.95 -9.95 -10.61
C ARG A 88 -30.59 -8.89 -11.52
N PRO A 89 -31.40 -9.29 -12.52
CA PRO A 89 -32.12 -8.32 -13.34
C PRO A 89 -33.10 -7.50 -12.48
N TRP A 90 -33.39 -6.31 -12.93
CA TRP A 90 -34.28 -5.36 -12.22
C TRP A 90 -35.60 -5.97 -11.75
N SER A 91 -36.17 -6.93 -12.53
CA SER A 91 -37.39 -7.62 -12.17
C SER A 91 -37.30 -8.45 -10.89
N TYR A 92 -36.10 -8.79 -10.44
CA TYR A 92 -35.87 -9.58 -9.22
C TYR A 92 -35.43 -8.71 -8.04
N GLN A 93 -35.01 -7.49 -8.29
CA GLN A 93 -34.55 -6.60 -7.23
C GLN A 93 -35.73 -6.14 -6.36
N GLY A 94 -35.54 -6.13 -5.04
CA GLY A 94 -36.58 -5.77 -4.07
C GLY A 94 -37.68 -6.80 -3.88
N THR A 95 -37.64 -7.98 -4.54
CA THR A 95 -38.66 -9.02 -4.46
C THR A 95 -38.40 -10.08 -3.39
N GLY A 96 -37.24 -10.07 -2.73
CA GLY A 96 -36.79 -11.13 -1.85
C GLY A 96 -36.24 -12.35 -2.59
N ALA A 97 -35.88 -12.20 -3.87
CA ALA A 97 -35.24 -13.25 -4.65
C ALA A 97 -33.91 -13.69 -4.02
N ASN A 98 -33.57 -14.99 -4.17
CA ASN A 98 -32.38 -15.58 -3.59
C ASN A 98 -31.10 -14.82 -3.98
N GLN A 99 -30.25 -14.55 -2.98
CA GLN A 99 -28.94 -13.90 -3.15
C GLN A 99 -29.06 -12.50 -3.81
N THR A 100 -30.12 -11.76 -3.52
CA THR A 100 -30.36 -10.40 -4.00
C THR A 100 -30.28 -9.43 -2.83
N ILE A 101 -29.47 -8.38 -2.99
CA ILE A 101 -29.29 -7.29 -2.02
C ILE A 101 -29.36 -5.94 -2.74
N ALA A 102 -29.38 -4.84 -2.01
CA ALA A 102 -29.17 -3.51 -2.57
C ALA A 102 -27.68 -3.36 -2.92
N GLN A 103 -27.30 -3.79 -4.12
CA GLN A 103 -25.92 -4.01 -4.53
C GLN A 103 -25.30 -2.81 -5.24
N ALA A 104 -26.07 -2.17 -6.14
CA ALA A 104 -25.60 -0.98 -6.85
C ALA A 104 -25.28 0.14 -5.86
N GLY A 105 -24.04 0.64 -5.87
CA GLY A 105 -23.59 1.69 -4.98
C GLY A 105 -23.34 1.26 -3.53
N ILE A 106 -23.22 -0.04 -3.24
CA ILE A 106 -23.03 -0.58 -1.87
C ILE A 106 -21.79 -0.01 -1.17
N PHE A 107 -20.77 0.40 -1.91
CA PHE A 107 -19.55 0.99 -1.35
C PHE A 107 -19.69 2.45 -0.92
N GLY A 108 -20.81 3.11 -1.25
CA GLY A 108 -21.10 4.48 -0.86
C GLY A 108 -19.97 5.45 -1.21
N VAL A 109 -19.52 6.23 -0.23
CA VAL A 109 -18.45 7.23 -0.38
C VAL A 109 -17.06 6.64 -0.65
N HIS A 110 -16.91 5.33 -0.49
CA HIS A 110 -15.64 4.64 -0.71
C HIS A 110 -15.42 4.21 -2.17
N ALA A 111 -16.43 4.32 -3.04
CA ALA A 111 -16.24 4.22 -4.48
C ALA A 111 -16.14 5.62 -5.09
N VAL A 112 -15.10 5.85 -5.91
CA VAL A 112 -14.96 7.12 -6.65
C VAL A 112 -16.13 7.30 -7.63
N VAL A 113 -16.51 6.20 -8.28
CA VAL A 113 -17.69 6.09 -9.14
C VAL A 113 -18.34 4.75 -8.89
N ALA A 114 -19.66 4.75 -8.75
CA ALA A 114 -20.50 3.57 -8.86
C ALA A 114 -21.43 3.76 -10.07
N ALA A 115 -21.37 2.83 -11.00
CA ALA A 115 -22.21 2.84 -12.21
C ALA A 115 -22.92 1.50 -12.35
N THR A 116 -24.09 1.52 -13.00
CA THR A 116 -24.81 0.31 -13.39
C THR A 116 -24.84 0.22 -14.91
N LEU A 117 -24.66 -0.97 -15.45
CA LEU A 117 -24.67 -1.22 -16.88
C LEU A 117 -26.12 -1.42 -17.38
N ASP A 118 -26.89 -0.35 -17.42
CA ASP A 118 -28.31 -0.38 -17.78
C ASP A 118 -28.57 -0.81 -19.22
N ALA A 119 -27.70 -0.48 -20.16
CA ALA A 119 -27.86 -0.77 -21.59
C ALA A 119 -27.92 -2.28 -21.86
N ALA A 120 -27.20 -3.11 -21.08
CA ALA A 120 -27.21 -4.57 -21.21
C ALA A 120 -28.51 -5.21 -20.71
N VAL A 121 -29.37 -4.45 -20.02
CA VAL A 121 -30.54 -4.99 -19.31
C VAL A 121 -31.87 -4.64 -19.99
N ARG A 122 -31.92 -3.49 -20.67
CA ARG A 122 -33.16 -2.93 -21.18
C ARG A 122 -33.44 -3.21 -22.66
N SER A 123 -32.43 -3.68 -23.39
CA SER A 123 -32.54 -4.00 -24.81
C SER A 123 -32.29 -5.50 -25.06
N ALA A 124 -33.09 -6.08 -25.92
CA ALA A 124 -32.83 -7.43 -26.43
C ALA A 124 -31.59 -7.48 -27.33
N ASP A 125 -31.15 -6.33 -27.81
CA ASP A 125 -29.93 -6.13 -28.62
C ASP A 125 -29.25 -4.84 -28.13
N PRO A 126 -28.41 -4.93 -27.07
CA PRO A 126 -27.73 -3.76 -26.50
C PRO A 126 -26.67 -3.23 -27.46
N ASP A 127 -26.62 -1.90 -27.64
CA ASP A 127 -25.55 -1.27 -28.43
C ASP A 127 -24.20 -1.46 -27.72
N PRO A 128 -23.23 -2.17 -28.33
CA PRO A 128 -21.90 -2.36 -27.76
C PRO A 128 -21.16 -1.05 -27.46
N ARG A 129 -21.52 0.05 -28.13
CA ARG A 129 -20.93 1.38 -27.91
C ARG A 129 -21.35 1.99 -26.57
N GLU A 130 -22.61 1.79 -26.15
CA GLU A 130 -23.10 2.25 -24.84
C GLU A 130 -22.45 1.47 -23.69
N ILE A 131 -22.33 0.14 -23.85
CA ILE A 131 -21.62 -0.71 -22.90
C ILE A 131 -20.20 -0.20 -22.73
N ARG A 132 -19.51 0.01 -23.84
CA ARG A 132 -18.13 0.50 -23.82
C ARG A 132 -18.02 1.89 -23.20
N ALA A 133 -18.84 2.84 -23.58
CA ALA A 133 -18.81 4.18 -23.03
C ALA A 133 -18.98 4.20 -21.51
N THR A 134 -19.76 3.25 -20.97
CA THR A 134 -19.91 3.09 -19.53
C THR A 134 -18.64 2.50 -18.90
N VAL A 135 -18.03 1.47 -19.50
CA VAL A 135 -16.78 0.89 -19.02
C VAL A 135 -15.64 1.92 -19.09
N ASP A 136 -15.54 2.68 -20.18
CA ASP A 136 -14.52 3.73 -20.35
C ASP A 136 -14.64 4.80 -19.26
N ARG A 137 -15.86 5.26 -18.94
CA ARG A 137 -16.07 6.22 -17.84
C ARG A 137 -15.61 5.69 -16.50
N VAL A 138 -15.85 4.41 -16.23
CA VAL A 138 -15.45 3.76 -14.96
C VAL A 138 -13.93 3.61 -14.91
N VAL A 139 -13.30 3.22 -16.02
CA VAL A 139 -11.82 3.13 -16.13
C VAL A 139 -11.17 4.51 -15.98
N ASP A 140 -11.71 5.52 -16.63
CA ASP A 140 -11.19 6.89 -16.55
C ASP A 140 -11.31 7.46 -15.13
N ALA A 141 -12.42 7.17 -14.45
CA ALA A 141 -12.58 7.55 -13.05
C ALA A 141 -11.58 6.83 -12.13
N ALA A 142 -11.35 5.51 -12.33
CA ALA A 142 -10.37 4.76 -11.56
C ALA A 142 -8.95 5.34 -11.69
N LEU A 143 -8.61 5.88 -12.89
CA LEU A 143 -7.30 6.42 -13.23
C LEU A 143 -7.18 7.94 -13.06
N ASP A 144 -8.27 8.64 -12.77
CA ASP A 144 -8.35 10.11 -12.75
C ASP A 144 -7.96 10.76 -14.11
N ARG A 145 -8.40 10.16 -15.21
CA ARG A 145 -8.09 10.68 -16.56
C ARG A 145 -8.96 11.84 -17.01
N ASN A 146 -10.06 12.10 -16.31
CA ASN A 146 -11.02 13.16 -16.70
C ASN A 146 -10.51 14.58 -16.43
N GLY A 147 -9.23 14.74 -16.08
CA GLY A 147 -8.58 16.04 -15.95
C GLY A 147 -9.03 16.87 -14.74
N ALA A 148 -9.87 16.31 -13.87
CA ALA A 148 -10.26 16.99 -12.66
C ALA A 148 -9.14 16.96 -11.59
N GLY A 149 -8.13 16.12 -11.79
CA GLY A 149 -6.93 16.04 -10.93
C GLY A 149 -7.19 15.52 -9.52
N VAL A 150 -8.33 14.84 -9.30
CA VAL A 150 -9.00 14.87 -8.02
C VAL A 150 -9.06 13.53 -7.30
N ARG A 151 -9.38 12.44 -7.97
CA ARG A 151 -9.61 11.16 -7.30
C ARG A 151 -9.40 9.95 -8.23
N ALA A 152 -8.18 9.42 -8.32
CA ALA A 152 -8.07 8.01 -8.69
C ALA A 152 -8.47 7.14 -7.49
N GLY A 153 -8.95 5.92 -7.74
CA GLY A 153 -9.32 5.03 -6.64
C GLY A 153 -10.20 3.87 -7.07
N GLY A 154 -10.84 3.27 -6.09
CA GLY A 154 -11.74 2.15 -6.31
C GLY A 154 -13.05 2.58 -6.99
N VAL A 155 -13.52 1.77 -7.93
CA VAL A 155 -14.78 1.99 -8.67
C VAL A 155 -15.63 0.74 -8.67
N GLN A 156 -16.96 0.92 -8.78
CA GLN A 156 -17.90 -0.16 -8.96
C GLN A 156 -18.58 -0.08 -10.33
N LEU A 157 -18.68 -1.20 -11.03
CA LEU A 157 -19.58 -1.41 -12.15
C LEU A 157 -20.54 -2.55 -11.80
N ASP A 158 -21.78 -2.22 -11.55
CA ASP A 158 -22.83 -3.19 -11.29
C ASP A 158 -23.46 -3.64 -12.60
N ILE A 159 -23.57 -4.98 -12.80
CA ILE A 159 -23.94 -5.56 -14.09
C ILE A 159 -25.10 -6.53 -13.90
N PRO A 160 -26.33 -6.07 -14.07
CA PRO A 160 -27.51 -6.94 -14.03
C PRO A 160 -27.53 -7.87 -15.25
N PHE A 161 -27.69 -9.18 -15.01
CA PHE A 161 -27.77 -10.20 -16.05
C PHE A 161 -29.14 -10.88 -16.06
N THR A 162 -29.69 -11.05 -17.27
CA THR A 162 -30.87 -11.90 -17.53
C THR A 162 -30.45 -13.24 -18.11
N GLU A 163 -31.28 -14.26 -17.94
CA GLU A 163 -31.07 -15.58 -18.56
C GLU A 163 -31.39 -15.57 -20.07
N PRO A 164 -30.65 -16.34 -20.88
CA PRO A 164 -29.54 -17.24 -20.54
C PRO A 164 -28.22 -16.46 -20.28
N MET A 165 -27.47 -16.84 -19.21
CA MET A 165 -26.27 -16.16 -18.80
C MET A 165 -25.00 -16.70 -19.46
N VAL A 166 -25.10 -17.84 -20.10
CA VAL A 166 -23.96 -18.52 -20.74
C VAL A 166 -24.38 -19.07 -22.10
N PRO A 167 -23.47 -19.12 -23.07
CA PRO A 167 -23.70 -19.80 -24.35
C PRO A 167 -23.80 -21.32 -24.16
N GLY A 168 -24.26 -22.02 -25.16
CA GLY A 168 -24.44 -23.48 -25.13
C GLY A 168 -23.11 -24.24 -25.10
N THR A 169 -22.07 -23.69 -25.69
CA THR A 169 -20.75 -24.34 -25.82
C THR A 169 -19.60 -23.36 -25.62
N ALA A 170 -18.43 -23.87 -25.25
CA ALA A 170 -17.20 -23.07 -25.17
C ALA A 170 -16.76 -22.50 -26.53
N ALA A 171 -17.07 -23.19 -27.62
CA ALA A 171 -16.78 -22.71 -28.97
C ALA A 171 -17.56 -21.43 -29.31
N GLU A 172 -18.78 -21.27 -28.80
CA GLU A 172 -19.55 -20.04 -28.97
C GLU A 172 -18.93 -18.86 -28.22
N VAL A 173 -18.26 -19.09 -27.10
CA VAL A 173 -17.52 -18.04 -26.36
C VAL A 173 -16.37 -17.53 -27.24
N SER A 174 -15.60 -18.43 -27.84
CA SER A 174 -14.48 -18.07 -28.72
C SER A 174 -14.97 -17.34 -29.97
N LEU A 175 -16.06 -17.80 -30.58
CA LEU A 175 -16.66 -17.14 -31.73
C LEU A 175 -17.16 -15.74 -31.38
N ALA A 176 -17.83 -15.55 -30.24
CA ALA A 176 -18.27 -14.24 -29.78
C ALA A 176 -17.09 -13.28 -29.56
N ALA A 177 -15.97 -13.78 -29.03
CA ALA A 177 -14.75 -12.98 -28.84
C ALA A 177 -14.10 -12.59 -30.18
N GLU A 178 -14.11 -13.49 -31.19
CA GLU A 178 -13.63 -13.19 -32.54
C GLU A 178 -14.52 -12.16 -33.25
N VAL A 179 -15.84 -12.32 -33.15
CA VAL A 179 -16.81 -11.35 -33.70
C VAL A 179 -16.64 -10.00 -33.03
N ALA A 180 -16.48 -9.96 -31.71
CA ALA A 180 -16.23 -8.73 -30.98
C ALA A 180 -14.89 -8.09 -31.42
N ALA A 181 -13.87 -8.85 -31.67
CA ALA A 181 -12.59 -8.35 -32.17
C ALA A 181 -12.69 -7.84 -33.62
N ALA A 182 -13.43 -8.54 -34.48
CA ALA A 182 -13.64 -8.17 -35.87
C ALA A 182 -14.57 -6.95 -36.05
N SER A 183 -15.57 -6.78 -35.17
CA SER A 183 -16.52 -5.66 -35.21
C SER A 183 -15.90 -4.34 -34.75
N GLY A 184 -14.64 -4.33 -34.36
CA GLY A 184 -13.84 -3.14 -34.11
C GLY A 184 -13.67 -2.21 -35.30
N GLY A 185 -14.17 -2.56 -36.47
CA GLY A 185 -14.13 -1.76 -37.69
C GLY A 185 -12.69 -1.45 -38.15
N THR A 186 -12.47 -1.44 -39.43
CA THR A 186 -11.31 -0.79 -40.03
C THR A 186 -11.76 0.60 -40.52
N ASP A 187 -10.90 1.60 -40.38
CA ASP A 187 -11.07 2.87 -41.06
C ASP A 187 -10.99 2.68 -42.59
N GLY A 188 -11.24 3.74 -43.35
CA GLY A 188 -11.25 3.67 -44.82
C GLY A 188 -9.95 3.17 -45.46
N ASP A 189 -8.86 3.04 -44.69
CA ASP A 189 -7.53 2.54 -45.08
C ASP A 189 -7.23 1.11 -44.57
N GLY A 190 -8.22 0.44 -43.96
CA GLY A 190 -8.05 -0.93 -43.46
C GLY A 190 -7.31 -1.03 -42.12
N THR A 191 -7.01 0.09 -41.46
CA THR A 191 -6.40 0.09 -40.14
C THR A 191 -7.45 -0.24 -39.07
N PRO A 192 -7.19 -1.18 -38.14
CA PRO A 192 -8.12 -1.46 -37.07
C PRO A 192 -8.42 -0.19 -36.28
N VAL A 193 -9.68 0.28 -36.33
CA VAL A 193 -10.11 1.38 -35.49
C VAL A 193 -10.08 0.91 -34.06
N ALA A 194 -9.23 1.52 -33.25
CA ALA A 194 -9.28 1.31 -31.81
C ALA A 194 -10.70 1.58 -31.33
N TRP A 195 -11.24 0.67 -30.54
CA TRP A 195 -12.61 0.78 -30.07
C TRP A 195 -12.85 2.04 -29.20
N THR A 196 -11.83 2.63 -28.66
CA THR A 196 -11.78 3.91 -28.00
C THR A 196 -11.06 4.90 -28.91
N THR A 197 -11.82 5.56 -29.79
CA THR A 197 -11.30 6.72 -30.51
C THR A 197 -11.33 7.92 -29.58
N GLY A 198 -10.18 8.39 -29.15
CA GLY A 198 -10.13 9.69 -28.50
C GLY A 198 -9.10 9.90 -27.41
N TRP A 199 -8.42 8.87 -26.97
CA TRP A 199 -7.34 9.07 -26.02
C TRP A 199 -6.01 8.76 -26.72
N PRO A 200 -5.21 9.77 -27.03
CA PRO A 200 -3.83 9.50 -27.37
C PRO A 200 -3.24 8.72 -26.20
N VAL A 201 -2.55 7.61 -26.48
CA VAL A 201 -1.62 7.00 -25.53
C VAL A 201 -0.53 8.06 -25.35
N VAL A 202 -0.86 9.10 -24.62
CA VAL A 202 0.14 9.97 -24.05
C VAL A 202 0.80 9.11 -23.01
N GLY A 203 2.07 8.78 -23.21
CA GLY A 203 2.92 8.37 -22.11
C GLY A 203 2.65 9.29 -20.92
N PRO A 204 3.05 9.00 -19.68
CA PRO A 204 2.54 9.65 -18.49
C PRO A 204 2.63 11.18 -18.61
N ALA A 205 1.71 11.76 -19.36
CA ALA A 205 1.46 13.16 -19.35
C ALA A 205 0.79 13.39 -17.99
N VAL A 206 1.57 13.88 -17.08
CA VAL A 206 1.04 14.56 -15.90
C VAL A 206 0.01 15.54 -16.43
N PRO A 207 -1.31 15.36 -16.13
CA PRO A 207 -2.25 16.41 -16.45
C PRO A 207 -1.72 17.65 -15.74
N SER A 208 -1.31 18.65 -16.51
CA SER A 208 -1.18 19.99 -15.99
C SER A 208 -2.60 20.41 -15.65
N THR A 209 -3.03 20.18 -14.41
CA THR A 209 -4.23 20.84 -13.89
C THR A 209 -3.92 22.34 -13.92
N PRO A 210 -4.69 23.15 -14.64
CA PRO A 210 -4.33 24.55 -14.91
C PRO A 210 -4.22 25.43 -13.67
N ASP A 211 -4.66 24.97 -12.50
CA ASP A 211 -4.85 25.83 -11.32
C ASP A 211 -4.29 25.28 -10.00
N THR A 212 -3.41 24.28 -10.00
CA THR A 212 -2.79 23.90 -8.72
C THR A 212 -1.59 24.82 -8.48
N PRO A 213 -1.63 25.69 -7.47
CA PRO A 213 -0.61 26.71 -7.31
C PRO A 213 0.76 26.10 -7.06
N THR A 214 1.78 26.67 -7.70
CA THR A 214 3.17 26.50 -7.30
C THR A 214 3.40 27.32 -6.03
N VAL A 215 3.88 26.68 -4.98
CA VAL A 215 4.17 27.36 -3.71
C VAL A 215 5.62 27.78 -3.70
N THR A 216 5.88 29.03 -3.30
CA THR A 216 7.23 29.52 -3.05
C THR A 216 7.62 29.19 -1.61
N VAL A 217 8.77 28.54 -1.44
CA VAL A 217 9.38 28.19 -0.16
C VAL A 217 10.62 29.05 0.02
N ASP A 218 10.68 29.82 1.11
CA ASP A 218 11.83 30.65 1.45
C ASP A 218 12.83 29.83 2.28
N LEU A 219 13.93 29.42 1.66
CA LEU A 219 14.98 28.63 2.28
C LEU A 219 15.88 29.43 3.24
N SER A 220 15.75 30.76 3.32
CA SER A 220 16.48 31.52 4.37
C SER A 220 16.04 31.16 5.80
N ARG A 221 14.95 30.39 5.91
CA ARG A 221 14.41 29.83 7.15
C ARG A 221 14.90 28.40 7.37
N ARG A 222 15.04 27.97 8.63
CA ARG A 222 15.33 26.56 8.97
C ARG A 222 14.19 25.67 8.49
N THR A 223 14.37 25.08 7.30
CA THR A 223 13.36 24.31 6.61
C THR A 223 13.64 22.81 6.73
N LEU A 224 12.64 22.04 7.12
CA LEU A 224 12.65 20.58 7.13
C LEU A 224 11.61 20.06 6.14
N VAL A 225 11.96 19.07 5.33
CA VAL A 225 11.01 18.36 4.48
C VAL A 225 10.53 17.09 5.21
N ILE A 226 9.24 16.83 5.19
CA ILE A 226 8.64 15.58 5.69
C ILE A 226 7.87 14.94 4.55
N VAL A 227 8.25 13.72 4.17
CA VAL A 227 7.63 12.98 3.06
C VAL A 227 6.94 11.74 3.58
N GLY A 228 5.64 11.64 3.34
CA GLY A 228 4.85 10.44 3.64
C GLY A 228 4.47 9.63 2.40
N ASP A 229 3.39 8.86 2.51
CA ASP A 229 2.84 8.09 1.39
C ASP A 229 2.39 9.01 0.24
N VAL A 230 2.80 8.67 -0.98
CA VAL A 230 2.47 9.40 -2.20
C VAL A 230 1.90 8.46 -3.25
N ARG A 231 0.91 8.91 -4.01
CA ARG A 231 0.34 8.18 -5.13
C ARG A 231 1.23 8.27 -6.38
N ASP A 232 1.62 9.49 -6.73
CA ASP A 232 2.44 9.82 -7.89
C ASP A 232 3.91 9.95 -7.50
N ARG A 233 4.63 8.81 -7.44
CA ARG A 233 6.06 8.79 -7.10
C ARG A 233 6.93 9.62 -8.07
N PRO A 234 6.72 9.62 -9.39
CA PRO A 234 7.39 10.54 -10.31
C PRO A 234 7.20 12.01 -9.95
N TRP A 235 5.99 12.43 -9.59
CA TRP A 235 5.73 13.78 -9.10
C TRP A 235 6.51 14.08 -7.82
N ALA A 236 6.44 13.19 -6.83
CA ALA A 236 7.14 13.39 -5.57
C ALA A 236 8.67 13.47 -5.76
N ARG A 237 9.25 12.69 -6.69
CA ARG A 237 10.67 12.79 -7.05
C ARG A 237 11.00 14.18 -7.59
N ARG A 238 10.22 14.71 -8.55
CA ARG A 238 10.43 16.06 -9.07
C ARG A 238 10.35 17.14 -7.99
N VAL A 239 9.45 16.98 -7.02
CA VAL A 239 9.35 17.87 -5.85
C VAL A 239 10.62 17.78 -5.00
N LEU A 240 11.07 16.55 -4.72
CA LEU A 240 12.28 16.31 -3.92
C LEU A 240 13.56 16.76 -4.66
N ASP A 241 13.62 16.70 -5.98
CA ASP A 241 14.74 17.20 -6.77
C ASP A 241 14.91 18.72 -6.61
N VAL A 242 13.80 19.47 -6.53
CA VAL A 242 13.83 20.92 -6.23
C VAL A 242 14.27 21.21 -4.80
N LEU A 243 14.05 20.28 -3.88
CA LEU A 243 14.36 20.37 -2.44
C LEU A 243 15.57 19.51 -2.05
N ALA A 244 16.43 19.13 -2.99
CA ALA A 244 17.49 18.14 -2.78
C ALA A 244 18.46 18.47 -1.64
N ASP A 245 18.76 19.75 -1.46
CA ASP A 245 19.67 20.22 -0.40
C ASP A 245 19.00 20.39 0.97
N VAL A 246 17.67 20.22 1.05
CA VAL A 246 16.90 20.42 2.27
C VAL A 246 16.86 19.13 3.09
N PRO A 247 17.23 19.17 4.39
CA PRO A 247 17.12 18.00 5.27
C PRO A 247 15.71 17.40 5.23
N THR A 248 15.63 16.08 4.99
CA THR A 248 14.35 15.42 4.66
C THR A 248 14.15 14.16 5.50
N ILE A 249 13.05 14.11 6.26
CA ILE A 249 12.54 12.89 6.90
C ILE A 249 11.55 12.24 5.94
N ALA A 250 11.79 10.97 5.58
CA ALA A 250 10.91 10.23 4.68
C ALA A 250 10.35 8.96 5.35
N GLU A 251 9.05 8.68 5.17
CA GLU A 251 8.45 7.40 5.56
C GLU A 251 8.80 6.30 4.54
N PRO A 252 8.76 5.01 4.89
CA PRO A 252 9.24 3.90 4.04
C PRO A 252 8.63 3.84 2.64
N THR A 253 7.39 4.28 2.47
CA THR A 253 6.68 4.27 1.17
C THR A 253 6.99 5.47 0.28
N ALA A 254 7.71 6.46 0.79
CA ALA A 254 8.14 7.64 0.05
C ALA A 254 9.31 7.33 -0.91
N PRO A 255 9.59 8.18 -1.90
CA PRO A 255 10.86 8.15 -2.60
C PRO A 255 12.03 8.48 -1.65
N ALA A 256 13.20 7.87 -1.86
CA ALA A 256 14.40 8.18 -1.08
C ALA A 256 14.85 9.62 -1.36
N PRO A 257 15.08 10.43 -0.31
CA PRO A 257 15.56 11.80 -0.45
C PRO A 257 17.08 11.86 -0.65
N ALA A 258 17.58 12.98 -1.21
CA ALA A 258 19.01 13.20 -1.39
C ALA A 258 19.72 13.55 -0.06
N THR A 259 19.05 14.28 0.83
CA THR A 259 19.60 14.68 2.15
C THR A 259 18.73 14.07 3.28
N PRO A 260 18.91 12.75 3.56
CA PRO A 260 18.06 12.04 4.51
C PRO A 260 18.35 12.43 5.97
N VAL A 261 17.28 12.56 6.74
CA VAL A 261 17.27 12.66 8.19
C VAL A 261 16.52 11.48 8.77
N HIS A 262 17.11 10.79 9.72
CA HIS A 262 16.49 9.60 10.31
C HIS A 262 15.16 9.94 11.01
N PRO A 263 14.07 9.18 10.83
CA PRO A 263 12.76 9.53 11.36
C PRO A 263 12.71 9.61 12.89
N ALA A 264 13.54 8.86 13.62
CA ALA A 264 13.63 8.96 15.07
C ALA A 264 14.26 10.31 15.51
N ALA A 265 15.02 11.00 14.66
CA ALA A 265 15.57 12.33 14.95
C ALA A 265 14.47 13.40 15.09
N ALA A 266 13.25 13.16 14.59
CA ALA A 266 12.16 14.11 14.72
C ALA A 266 11.87 14.50 16.17
N GLY A 267 12.12 13.61 17.14
CA GLY A 267 11.98 13.91 18.56
C GLY A 267 13.06 14.85 19.11
N LEU A 268 14.24 14.90 18.49
CA LEU A 268 15.34 15.79 18.82
C LEU A 268 15.20 17.16 18.16
N LEU A 269 14.40 17.26 17.11
CA LEU A 269 14.14 18.48 16.34
C LEU A 269 12.92 19.28 16.87
N THR A 270 12.55 19.11 18.14
CA THR A 270 11.34 19.73 18.72
C THR A 270 11.58 20.97 19.59
N GLY A 271 12.84 21.33 19.88
CA GLY A 271 13.08 22.35 20.89
C GLY A 271 14.45 23.02 20.85
N GLU A 272 15.03 23.15 22.01
CA GLU A 272 16.36 23.70 22.24
C GLU A 272 17.16 22.66 23.02
N VAL A 273 18.40 22.43 22.62
CA VAL A 273 19.36 21.59 23.36
C VAL A 273 20.41 22.48 24.03
N THR A 274 20.57 22.31 25.32
CA THR A 274 21.60 23.03 26.06
C THR A 274 22.84 22.15 26.19
N GLY A 275 23.92 22.52 25.50
CA GLY A 275 25.25 21.89 25.67
C GLY A 275 25.90 22.44 26.92
N GLY A 276 26.16 21.59 27.93
CA GLY A 276 26.96 21.96 29.09
C GLY A 276 28.43 22.06 28.72
N GLY A 277 29.07 23.22 28.98
CA GLY A 277 30.51 23.29 28.96
C GLY A 277 31.05 22.60 30.22
N GLU A 278 31.79 21.51 30.07
CA GLU A 278 32.45 20.80 31.20
C GLU A 278 33.55 21.63 31.90
N ASP A 279 33.96 22.76 31.31
CA ASP A 279 35.08 23.60 31.81
C ASP A 279 34.68 25.04 32.18
N GLY A 280 33.43 25.26 32.65
CA GLY A 280 33.01 26.61 33.09
C GLY A 280 32.75 27.59 31.93
N THR A 281 32.68 27.13 30.68
CA THR A 281 32.22 27.92 29.55
C THR A 281 30.68 28.04 29.56
N ALA A 282 30.18 29.18 29.09
CA ALA A 282 28.73 29.43 29.04
C ALA A 282 28.02 28.30 28.27
N ALA A 283 26.94 27.78 28.85
CA ALA A 283 26.11 26.79 28.18
C ALA A 283 25.62 27.33 26.82
N THR A 284 25.90 26.59 25.76
CA THR A 284 25.43 26.95 24.41
C THR A 284 24.05 26.38 24.19
N VAL A 285 23.06 27.23 23.95
CA VAL A 285 21.72 26.83 23.59
C VAL A 285 21.64 26.69 22.07
N VAL A 286 21.42 25.48 21.58
CA VAL A 286 21.20 25.19 20.15
C VAL A 286 19.70 25.00 19.90
N ARG A 287 19.15 25.85 19.06
CA ARG A 287 17.75 25.68 18.59
C ARG A 287 17.71 24.58 17.54
N THR A 288 17.05 23.49 17.86
CA THR A 288 16.91 22.32 16.96
C THR A 288 15.59 22.30 16.19
N ARG A 289 14.63 23.15 16.56
CA ARG A 289 13.31 23.20 15.93
C ARG A 289 13.37 23.88 14.55
N PRO A 290 12.70 23.31 13.51
CA PRO A 290 12.52 24.00 12.24
C PRO A 290 11.57 25.21 12.38
N GLU A 291 11.78 26.23 11.56
CA GLU A 291 10.88 27.38 11.45
C GLU A 291 9.82 27.14 10.37
N GLN A 292 10.11 26.24 9.43
CA GLN A 292 9.23 25.88 8.32
C GLN A 292 9.31 24.39 8.03
N ILE A 293 8.18 23.78 7.73
CA ILE A 293 8.09 22.40 7.25
C ILE A 293 7.42 22.38 5.87
N VAL A 294 8.06 21.70 4.93
CA VAL A 294 7.45 21.33 3.65
C VAL A 294 6.96 19.89 3.77
N LEU A 295 5.64 19.74 3.87
CA LEU A 295 4.96 18.46 3.96
C LEU A 295 4.65 17.95 2.56
N VAL A 296 5.18 16.77 2.19
CA VAL A 296 4.94 16.13 0.89
C VAL A 296 4.16 14.83 1.10
N GLY A 297 3.00 14.71 0.46
CA GLY A 297 2.14 13.53 0.60
C GLY A 297 1.52 13.39 2.00
N ARG A 298 1.49 12.15 2.53
CA ARG A 298 0.73 11.80 3.74
C ARG A 298 1.58 11.04 4.76
N PRO A 299 2.29 11.70 5.69
CA PRO A 299 2.97 11.02 6.79
C PRO A 299 1.95 10.55 7.85
N THR A 300 2.11 9.32 8.33
CA THR A 300 1.15 8.68 9.24
C THR A 300 1.79 7.79 10.31
N LEU A 301 3.12 7.69 10.40
CA LEU A 301 3.76 6.66 11.21
C LEU A 301 4.20 7.12 12.60
N HIS A 302 4.88 8.26 12.69
CA HIS A 302 5.60 8.66 13.90
C HIS A 302 4.92 9.80 14.66
N ARG A 303 4.72 9.60 15.97
CA ARG A 303 4.13 10.63 16.86
C ARG A 303 5.00 11.88 16.97
N SER A 304 6.32 11.75 16.91
CA SER A 304 7.26 12.87 16.91
C SER A 304 7.06 13.78 15.70
N ILE A 305 6.85 13.19 14.51
CA ILE A 305 6.49 13.93 13.29
C ILE A 305 5.15 14.64 13.45
N SER A 306 4.14 13.96 14.00
CA SER A 306 2.84 14.59 14.25
C SER A 306 2.93 15.76 15.23
N ARG A 307 3.81 15.70 16.23
CA ARG A 307 4.06 16.81 17.16
C ARG A 307 4.73 18.00 16.47
N LEU A 308 5.72 17.77 15.60
CA LEU A 308 6.34 18.83 14.79
C LEU A 308 5.30 19.52 13.89
N LEU A 309 4.44 18.76 13.24
CA LEU A 309 3.37 19.28 12.39
C LEU A 309 2.29 20.03 13.19
N ALA A 310 2.11 19.70 14.45
CA ALA A 310 1.13 20.35 15.33
C ALA A 310 1.66 21.60 16.03
N ASP A 311 2.95 21.92 15.93
CA ASP A 311 3.54 23.10 16.56
C ASP A 311 3.04 24.38 15.86
N PRO A 312 2.28 25.26 16.54
CA PRO A 312 1.71 26.45 15.91
C PRO A 312 2.76 27.51 15.53
N THR A 313 3.99 27.37 16.03
CA THR A 313 5.12 28.26 15.71
C THR A 313 5.84 27.88 14.42
N VAL A 314 5.58 26.68 13.90
CA VAL A 314 6.16 26.17 12.65
C VAL A 314 5.22 26.52 11.48
N ASP A 315 5.77 27.09 10.42
CA ASP A 315 5.03 27.36 9.19
C ASP A 315 4.95 26.10 8.32
N VAL A 316 3.76 25.50 8.20
CA VAL A 316 3.57 24.27 7.44
C VAL A 316 3.05 24.58 6.03
N VAL A 317 3.81 24.15 5.02
CA VAL A 317 3.48 24.22 3.60
C VAL A 317 3.23 22.79 3.10
N ALA A 318 2.03 22.50 2.58
CA ALA A 318 1.71 21.17 2.10
C ALA A 318 1.76 21.07 0.58
N LEU A 319 2.51 20.09 0.08
CA LEU A 319 2.53 19.67 -1.31
C LEU A 319 1.83 18.32 -1.43
N THR A 320 0.84 18.25 -2.28
CA THR A 320 0.00 17.05 -2.40
C THR A 320 -0.26 16.67 -3.85
N ASP A 321 -0.27 15.37 -4.10
CA ASP A 321 -0.72 14.77 -5.36
C ASP A 321 -2.21 14.36 -5.32
N ARG A 322 -2.93 14.81 -4.28
CA ARG A 322 -4.34 14.49 -4.00
C ARG A 322 -5.12 15.77 -3.71
N ASP A 323 -6.45 15.70 -3.76
CA ASP A 323 -7.33 16.81 -3.36
C ASP A 323 -7.25 17.16 -1.89
N GLN A 324 -7.11 16.12 -1.07
CA GLN A 324 -7.06 16.27 0.36
C GLN A 324 -5.60 16.38 0.81
N VAL A 325 -5.34 17.44 1.57
CA VAL A 325 -4.10 17.61 2.30
C VAL A 325 -4.22 16.88 3.64
N THR A 326 -3.17 16.18 4.05
CA THR A 326 -3.08 15.65 5.41
C THR A 326 -2.76 16.80 6.36
N ASP A 327 -3.74 17.25 7.12
CA ASP A 327 -3.62 18.37 8.05
C ASP A 327 -4.38 18.07 9.35
N VAL A 328 -3.88 17.08 10.10
CA VAL A 328 -4.52 16.58 11.33
C VAL A 328 -4.58 17.66 12.42
N ALA A 329 -3.61 18.57 12.43
CA ALA A 329 -3.49 19.60 13.45
C ALA A 329 -4.04 20.97 13.00
N HIS A 330 -4.53 21.09 11.77
CA HIS A 330 -5.01 22.34 11.16
C HIS A 330 -3.94 23.45 11.15
N THR A 331 -2.70 23.08 10.88
CA THR A 331 -1.52 23.97 10.86
C THR A 331 -1.05 24.32 9.45
N VAL A 332 -1.56 23.67 8.41
CA VAL A 332 -1.20 23.96 7.03
C VAL A 332 -1.70 25.34 6.61
N ARG A 333 -0.77 26.24 6.28
CA ARG A 333 -1.07 27.61 5.88
C ARG A 333 -1.10 27.81 4.37
N ARG A 334 -0.33 27.02 3.64
CA ARG A 334 -0.22 27.09 2.17
C ARG A 334 -0.23 25.69 1.60
N ARG A 335 -0.85 25.52 0.46
CA ARG A 335 -0.90 24.24 -0.23
C ARG A 335 -0.69 24.41 -1.74
N GLY A 336 -0.11 23.40 -2.37
CA GLY A 336 0.10 23.38 -3.81
C GLY A 336 0.50 22.00 -4.32
N ARG A 337 0.74 21.93 -5.61
CA ARG A 337 1.27 20.73 -6.28
C ARG A 337 2.70 20.96 -6.79
N GLY A 338 3.05 22.20 -7.17
CA GLY A 338 4.39 22.61 -7.55
C GLY A 338 5.10 23.33 -6.40
N VAL A 339 6.42 23.33 -6.46
CA VAL A 339 7.29 24.05 -5.52
C VAL A 339 8.36 24.80 -6.29
N GLN A 340 8.66 26.01 -5.85
CA GLN A 340 9.85 26.78 -6.20
C GLN A 340 10.51 27.29 -4.93
N VAL A 341 11.83 27.44 -4.95
CA VAL A 341 12.60 27.87 -3.78
C VAL A 341 13.20 29.25 -4.00
N THR A 342 13.36 30.00 -2.90
CA THR A 342 14.08 31.29 -2.85
C THR A 342 14.98 31.31 -1.62
N GLY A 343 16.03 32.13 -1.66
CA GLY A 343 16.99 32.18 -0.54
C GLY A 343 17.88 30.95 -0.45
N GLU A 344 18.70 30.88 0.60
CA GLU A 344 19.63 29.79 0.88
C GLU A 344 19.45 29.33 2.33
N LEU A 345 19.63 28.03 2.57
CA LEU A 345 19.53 27.46 3.92
C LEU A 345 20.57 28.07 4.86
N PRO A 346 20.20 28.37 6.13
CA PRO A 346 21.15 28.70 7.16
C PRO A 346 22.25 27.62 7.26
N ALA A 347 23.51 28.00 7.20
CA ALA A 347 24.63 27.06 7.08
C ALA A 347 24.78 26.09 8.27
N ASP A 348 24.20 26.41 9.42
CA ASP A 348 24.15 25.57 10.61
C ASP A 348 23.02 24.51 10.55
N TRP A 349 21.94 24.78 9.81
CA TRP A 349 20.77 23.95 9.83
C TRP A 349 20.97 22.50 9.32
N PRO A 350 21.60 22.26 8.17
CA PRO A 350 21.92 20.89 7.74
C PRO A 350 22.81 20.15 8.75
N LYS A 351 23.72 20.84 9.42
CA LYS A 351 24.61 20.25 10.45
C LYS A 351 23.82 19.82 11.68
N ILE A 352 22.88 20.65 12.14
CA ILE A 352 22.00 20.32 13.27
C ILE A 352 21.16 19.08 12.94
N CYS A 353 20.57 19.03 11.75
CA CYS A 353 19.78 17.88 11.31
C CYS A 353 20.63 16.60 11.17
N ALA A 354 21.85 16.71 10.64
CA ALA A 354 22.78 15.59 10.54
C ALA A 354 23.17 15.05 11.92
N ALA A 355 23.53 15.91 12.86
CA ALA A 355 23.87 15.53 14.23
C ALA A 355 22.69 14.84 14.94
N ALA A 356 21.48 15.38 14.80
CA ALA A 356 20.28 14.74 15.33
C ALA A 356 20.03 13.35 14.69
N SER A 357 20.30 13.23 13.39
CA SER A 357 20.19 11.97 12.66
C SER A 357 21.22 10.94 13.14
N GLU A 358 22.47 11.35 13.37
CA GLU A 358 23.53 10.48 13.89
C GLU A 358 23.17 9.92 15.27
N VAL A 359 22.72 10.76 16.20
CA VAL A 359 22.25 10.32 17.53
C VAL A 359 21.10 9.31 17.42
N ALA A 360 20.16 9.55 16.51
CA ALA A 360 19.03 8.64 16.29
C ALA A 360 19.47 7.30 15.69
N VAL A 361 20.37 7.31 14.71
CA VAL A 361 20.93 6.11 14.09
C VAL A 361 21.73 5.28 15.11
N GLU A 362 22.57 5.93 15.92
CA GLU A 362 23.32 5.26 16.98
C GLU A 362 22.38 4.60 18.00
N ALA A 363 21.34 5.32 18.43
CA ALA A 363 20.36 4.77 19.36
C ALA A 363 19.64 3.52 18.80
N VAL A 364 19.30 3.50 17.49
CA VAL A 364 18.71 2.32 16.84
C VAL A 364 19.74 1.19 16.73
N ARG A 365 20.97 1.48 16.29
CA ARG A 365 22.04 0.47 16.18
C ARG A 365 22.31 -0.22 17.51
N ASP A 366 22.44 0.56 18.59
CA ASP A 366 22.65 -0.01 19.94
C ASP A 366 21.48 -0.89 20.37
N THR A 367 20.25 -0.52 19.98
CA THR A 367 19.06 -1.34 20.27
C THR A 367 19.07 -2.66 19.49
N VAL A 368 19.44 -2.63 18.21
CA VAL A 368 19.54 -3.83 17.35
C VAL A 368 20.77 -4.68 17.70
N ALA A 369 21.80 -4.11 18.32
CA ALA A 369 22.97 -4.86 18.79
C ALA A 369 22.73 -5.60 20.12
N SER A 370 21.55 -5.49 20.74
CA SER A 370 21.22 -6.28 21.94
C SER A 370 21.06 -7.77 21.61
N ASP A 371 21.23 -8.62 22.61
CA ASP A 371 21.03 -10.08 22.47
C ASP A 371 19.55 -10.48 22.34
N ASP A 372 18.64 -9.52 22.42
CA ASP A 372 17.20 -9.76 22.24
C ASP A 372 16.87 -10.02 20.79
N PHE A 373 15.74 -10.74 20.54
CA PHE A 373 15.19 -10.90 19.20
C PHE A 373 13.74 -10.41 19.17
N THR A 374 13.50 -9.25 18.55
CA THR A 374 12.21 -8.56 18.51
C THR A 374 11.84 -8.18 17.08
N GLY A 375 10.64 -7.63 16.88
CA GLY A 375 10.21 -7.12 15.58
C GLY A 375 11.13 -6.04 14.98
N LEU A 376 11.85 -5.25 15.81
CA LEU A 376 12.85 -4.29 15.31
C LEU A 376 14.05 -5.01 14.70
N HIS A 377 14.53 -6.09 15.33
CA HIS A 377 15.61 -6.94 14.79
C HIS A 377 15.18 -7.62 13.50
N THR A 378 13.92 -8.11 13.45
CA THR A 378 13.34 -8.67 12.22
C THR A 378 13.32 -7.64 11.09
N ALA A 379 12.91 -6.40 11.40
CA ALA A 379 12.89 -5.31 10.41
C ALA A 379 14.32 -4.95 9.96
N ALA A 380 15.31 -4.94 10.87
CA ALA A 380 16.70 -4.69 10.52
C ALA A 380 17.24 -5.76 9.56
N ALA A 381 17.05 -7.05 9.86
CA ALA A 381 17.47 -8.13 8.96
C ALA A 381 16.81 -8.03 7.57
N VAL A 382 15.52 -7.72 7.52
CA VAL A 382 14.81 -7.56 6.24
C VAL A 382 15.38 -6.38 5.45
N THR A 383 15.60 -5.23 6.10
CA THR A 383 16.12 -4.03 5.41
C THR A 383 17.56 -4.21 4.94
N ASP A 384 18.41 -4.89 5.71
CA ASP A 384 19.80 -5.18 5.35
C ASP A 384 19.91 -6.18 4.17
N ALA A 385 18.92 -7.08 4.06
CA ALA A 385 18.87 -8.05 2.96
C ALA A 385 18.35 -7.48 1.64
N LEU A 386 17.81 -6.23 1.61
CA LEU A 386 17.27 -5.63 0.38
C LEU A 386 18.37 -5.28 -0.61
N ARG A 387 18.04 -5.45 -1.89
CA ARG A 387 18.93 -5.15 -3.03
C ARG A 387 18.25 -4.20 -4.01
N ASP A 388 19.05 -3.57 -4.85
CA ASP A 388 18.52 -2.75 -5.95
C ASP A 388 17.61 -3.60 -6.85
N GLY A 389 16.45 -3.06 -7.20
CA GLY A 389 15.42 -3.75 -7.98
C GLY A 389 14.41 -4.54 -7.15
N ASP A 390 14.59 -4.70 -5.85
CA ASP A 390 13.60 -5.39 -5.00
C ASP A 390 12.31 -4.58 -4.82
N ALA A 391 11.20 -5.30 -4.64
CA ALA A 391 9.97 -4.74 -4.10
C ALA A 391 9.81 -5.15 -2.62
N LEU A 392 9.42 -4.20 -1.77
CA LEU A 392 9.15 -4.43 -0.35
C LEU A 392 7.69 -4.11 -0.03
N VAL A 393 6.99 -5.08 0.56
CA VAL A 393 5.62 -4.91 1.06
C VAL A 393 5.63 -4.89 2.59
N LEU A 394 5.17 -3.81 3.19
CA LEU A 394 5.13 -3.65 4.64
C LEU A 394 3.71 -3.76 5.18
N GLY A 395 3.51 -4.68 6.10
CA GLY A 395 2.28 -4.77 6.87
C GLY A 395 2.06 -3.54 7.76
N ALA A 396 0.82 -3.23 8.02
CA ALA A 396 0.44 -2.18 8.97
C ALA A 396 0.93 -2.50 10.40
N SER A 397 0.57 -1.66 11.36
CA SER A 397 0.93 -1.83 12.78
C SER A 397 2.44 -1.65 13.05
N SER A 398 3.12 -2.63 13.67
CA SER A 398 4.52 -2.53 14.07
C SER A 398 5.47 -2.61 12.88
N ALA A 399 5.26 -3.52 11.95
CA ALA A 399 6.19 -3.83 10.87
C ALA A 399 6.66 -2.60 10.07
N VAL A 400 5.72 -1.76 9.61
CA VAL A 400 6.08 -0.54 8.86
C VAL A 400 6.79 0.51 9.71
N ARG A 401 6.53 0.56 11.03
CA ARG A 401 7.21 1.48 11.96
C ARG A 401 8.62 1.03 12.27
N ASP A 402 8.81 -0.27 12.52
CA ASP A 402 10.12 -0.85 12.77
C ASP A 402 11.01 -0.73 11.52
N ALA A 403 10.47 -1.02 10.34
CA ALA A 403 11.17 -0.82 9.06
C ALA A 403 11.56 0.65 8.82
N SER A 404 10.72 1.61 9.23
CA SER A 404 11.05 3.03 9.18
C SER A 404 12.26 3.40 10.06
N LEU A 405 12.40 2.76 11.22
CA LEU A 405 13.54 2.95 12.12
C LEU A 405 14.82 2.28 11.59
N CYS A 406 14.72 1.36 10.63
CA CYS A 406 15.87 0.69 10.02
C CYS A 406 16.37 1.39 8.74
N GLY A 407 16.05 2.67 8.53
CA GLY A 407 16.66 3.54 7.53
C GLY A 407 15.97 3.61 6.18
N LEU A 408 14.79 2.99 6.00
CA LEU A 408 14.00 3.15 4.77
C LEU A 408 13.48 4.59 4.61
N PRO A 409 13.26 5.06 3.38
CA PRO A 409 13.35 4.35 2.08
C PRO A 409 14.78 4.32 1.51
N PHE A 410 15.11 3.22 0.79
CA PHE A 410 16.38 3.11 0.06
C PHE A 410 16.20 3.42 -1.43
N PRO A 411 17.21 4.04 -2.09
CA PRO A 411 17.25 4.13 -3.55
C PRO A 411 17.17 2.72 -4.17
N GLY A 412 16.49 2.58 -5.31
CA GLY A 412 16.37 1.32 -6.03
C GLY A 412 15.39 0.29 -5.46
N VAL A 413 14.92 0.46 -4.22
CA VAL A 413 13.89 -0.39 -3.62
C VAL A 413 12.50 0.24 -3.78
N TRP A 414 11.55 -0.54 -4.30
CA TRP A 414 10.16 -0.08 -4.40
C TRP A 414 9.34 -0.56 -3.20
N THR A 415 9.13 0.34 -2.25
CA THR A 415 8.39 0.01 -1.01
C THR A 415 6.92 0.40 -1.11
N VAL A 416 6.05 -0.48 -0.60
CA VAL A 416 4.60 -0.27 -0.51
C VAL A 416 4.05 -0.78 0.82
N SER A 417 2.96 -0.15 1.27
CA SER A 417 2.18 -0.59 2.42
C SER A 417 0.74 -0.11 2.23
N ASN A 418 -0.23 -0.83 2.74
CA ASN A 418 -1.64 -0.42 2.72
C ASN A 418 -1.83 0.71 3.74
N ARG A 419 -1.48 1.96 3.33
CA ARG A 419 -1.51 3.15 4.18
C ARG A 419 -2.76 4.02 4.00
N GLY A 420 -3.65 3.63 3.08
CA GLY A 420 -4.93 4.30 2.86
C GLY A 420 -5.81 4.30 4.10
N ALA A 421 -6.17 3.12 4.54
CA ALA A 421 -6.91 2.87 5.78
C ALA A 421 -6.01 2.30 6.89
N ALA A 422 -4.82 1.82 6.53
CA ALA A 422 -3.84 1.22 7.44
C ALA A 422 -4.36 -0.01 8.21
N GLY A 423 -5.28 -0.78 7.61
CA GLY A 423 -5.76 -2.05 8.13
C GLY A 423 -4.71 -3.16 8.02
N ILE A 424 -4.91 -4.23 8.79
CA ILE A 424 -4.10 -5.46 8.70
C ILE A 424 -4.65 -6.45 7.66
N ASP A 425 -5.86 -6.20 7.18
CA ASP A 425 -6.57 -7.03 6.21
C ASP A 425 -5.87 -7.07 4.85
N GLY A 426 -5.93 -8.21 4.18
CA GLY A 426 -5.49 -8.38 2.80
C GLY A 426 -3.99 -8.18 2.55
N THR A 427 -3.14 -8.20 3.56
CA THR A 427 -1.71 -7.90 3.39
C THR A 427 -0.96 -9.01 2.66
N VAL A 428 -1.26 -10.29 2.95
CA VAL A 428 -0.69 -11.44 2.22
C VAL A 428 -1.10 -11.40 0.76
N SER A 429 -2.40 -11.20 0.50
CA SER A 429 -2.96 -11.07 -0.85
C SER A 429 -2.36 -9.91 -1.62
N THR A 430 -2.17 -8.76 -0.97
CA THR A 430 -1.47 -7.60 -1.55
C THR A 430 -0.03 -7.94 -1.92
N ALA A 431 0.71 -8.65 -1.03
CA ALA A 431 2.08 -9.07 -1.31
C ALA A 431 2.16 -10.03 -2.50
N VAL A 432 1.24 -11.00 -2.60
CA VAL A 432 1.12 -11.88 -3.76
C VAL A 432 0.86 -11.08 -5.04
N GLY A 433 -0.08 -10.12 -5.01
CA GLY A 433 -0.40 -9.28 -6.16
C GLY A 433 0.78 -8.39 -6.59
N VAL A 434 1.49 -7.81 -5.64
CA VAL A 434 2.71 -7.04 -5.88
C VAL A 434 3.78 -7.91 -6.54
N ALA A 435 4.04 -9.11 -6.01
CA ALA A 435 5.05 -10.03 -6.53
C ALA A 435 4.74 -10.43 -7.98
N LEU A 436 3.50 -10.78 -8.28
CA LEU A 436 3.06 -11.16 -9.63
C LEU A 436 3.20 -10.00 -10.63
N ALA A 437 2.86 -8.78 -10.21
CA ALA A 437 3.02 -7.59 -11.06
C ALA A 437 4.49 -7.18 -11.17
N HIS A 438 5.28 -7.37 -10.12
CA HIS A 438 6.70 -7.04 -10.10
C HIS A 438 7.50 -7.97 -11.03
N ALA A 439 7.21 -9.25 -11.04
CA ALA A 439 7.77 -10.22 -11.99
C ALA A 439 7.54 -9.83 -13.46
N SER A 440 6.44 -9.12 -13.73
CA SER A 440 6.09 -8.68 -15.09
C SER A 440 6.74 -7.35 -15.51
N THR A 441 7.56 -6.71 -14.67
CA THR A 441 8.18 -5.40 -14.98
C THR A 441 9.36 -5.54 -15.97
N ASP A 442 10.04 -6.67 -15.93
CA ASP A 442 11.07 -7.02 -16.89
C ASP A 442 10.83 -8.44 -17.44
N PRO A 443 10.08 -8.57 -18.55
CA PRO A 443 9.79 -9.87 -19.14
C PRO A 443 11.02 -10.55 -19.76
N THR A 444 12.16 -9.86 -19.84
CA THR A 444 13.43 -10.40 -20.37
C THR A 444 14.34 -10.94 -19.28
N ALA A 445 14.02 -10.68 -18.02
CA ALA A 445 14.80 -11.17 -16.88
C ALA A 445 14.76 -12.71 -16.82
N VAL A 446 15.91 -13.33 -16.67
CA VAL A 446 16.04 -14.80 -16.54
C VAL A 446 15.41 -15.29 -15.23
N ARG A 447 15.42 -14.43 -14.20
CA ARG A 447 14.75 -14.69 -12.91
C ARG A 447 13.78 -13.56 -12.62
N ALA A 448 12.63 -13.91 -12.04
CA ALA A 448 11.69 -12.90 -11.55
C ALA A 448 12.37 -12.02 -10.49
N PRO A 449 12.21 -10.68 -10.55
CA PRO A 449 12.73 -9.78 -9.54
C PRO A 449 12.08 -10.11 -8.19
N ARG A 450 12.87 -9.97 -7.12
CA ARG A 450 12.47 -10.39 -5.78
C ARG A 450 11.43 -9.45 -5.18
N THR A 451 10.45 -10.04 -4.51
CA THR A 451 9.53 -9.32 -3.61
C THR A 451 9.72 -9.85 -2.19
N VAL A 452 9.96 -8.95 -1.26
CA VAL A 452 10.03 -9.21 0.18
C VAL A 452 8.81 -8.61 0.84
N ALA A 453 8.16 -9.33 1.75
CA ALA A 453 7.09 -8.79 2.58
C ALA A 453 7.45 -8.94 4.05
N LEU A 454 7.18 -7.93 4.86
CA LEU A 454 7.35 -7.95 6.32
C LEU A 454 6.01 -7.62 6.98
N MET A 455 5.53 -8.50 7.85
CA MET A 455 4.28 -8.31 8.59
C MET A 455 4.31 -9.02 9.95
N GLY A 456 3.38 -8.66 10.84
CA GLY A 456 3.18 -9.39 12.09
C GLY A 456 2.31 -10.64 11.90
N ASP A 457 2.32 -11.52 12.89
CA ASP A 457 1.54 -12.77 12.94
C ASP A 457 0.03 -12.53 12.82
N LEU A 458 -0.54 -11.57 13.55
CA LEU A 458 -1.97 -11.24 13.43
C LEU A 458 -2.33 -10.73 12.03
N THR A 459 -1.44 -10.00 11.37
CA THR A 459 -1.63 -9.54 9.99
C THR A 459 -1.62 -10.73 9.02
N PHE A 460 -0.69 -11.67 9.22
CA PHE A 460 -0.58 -12.88 8.42
C PHE A 460 -1.81 -13.78 8.59
N LEU A 461 -2.20 -14.05 9.85
CA LEU A 461 -3.38 -14.86 10.17
C LEU A 461 -4.68 -14.25 9.67
N HIS A 462 -4.81 -12.91 9.74
CA HIS A 462 -6.01 -12.20 9.25
C HIS A 462 -6.24 -12.41 7.75
N ASP A 463 -5.18 -12.60 6.98
CA ASP A 463 -5.23 -12.81 5.53
C ASP A 463 -4.59 -14.14 5.09
N ALA A 464 -4.64 -15.16 5.93
CA ALA A 464 -4.12 -16.49 5.60
C ALA A 464 -4.75 -17.08 4.33
N GLY A 465 -5.99 -16.70 4.02
CA GLY A 465 -6.64 -17.05 2.75
C GLY A 465 -5.90 -16.56 1.51
N GLY A 466 -5.03 -15.54 1.62
CA GLY A 466 -4.16 -15.08 0.54
C GLY A 466 -3.12 -16.12 0.08
N LEU A 467 -2.82 -17.13 0.91
CA LEU A 467 -1.98 -18.27 0.57
C LEU A 467 -2.70 -19.29 -0.33
N ASN A 468 -4.04 -19.24 -0.39
CA ASN A 468 -4.84 -20.19 -1.15
C ASN A 468 -4.79 -19.89 -2.65
N ILE A 469 -3.81 -20.46 -3.32
CA ILE A 469 -3.62 -20.33 -4.77
C ILE A 469 -3.82 -21.70 -5.42
N GLY A 470 -4.82 -21.80 -6.29
CA GLY A 470 -5.15 -23.06 -6.98
C GLY A 470 -3.96 -23.62 -7.79
N PRO A 471 -3.93 -24.93 -8.06
CA PRO A 471 -2.77 -25.57 -8.71
C PRO A 471 -2.51 -25.11 -10.15
N GLY A 472 -3.51 -24.55 -10.83
CA GLY A 472 -3.38 -24.01 -12.19
C GLY A 472 -3.23 -22.48 -12.25
N GLU A 473 -3.19 -21.83 -11.10
CA GLU A 473 -3.20 -20.38 -11.02
C GLU A 473 -1.78 -19.78 -10.99
N PRO A 474 -1.60 -18.55 -11.48
CA PRO A 474 -0.32 -17.87 -11.39
C PRO A 474 0.14 -17.75 -9.92
N ARG A 475 1.34 -18.26 -9.64
CA ARG A 475 2.02 -18.19 -8.35
C ARG A 475 3.22 -17.27 -8.42
N PRO A 476 3.56 -16.55 -7.34
CA PRO A 476 4.83 -15.83 -7.26
C PRO A 476 6.02 -16.77 -7.45
N GLU A 477 6.95 -16.37 -8.31
CA GLU A 477 8.19 -17.13 -8.57
C GLU A 477 9.32 -16.75 -7.60
N ASN A 478 9.24 -15.55 -7.00
CA ASN A 478 10.26 -15.02 -6.11
C ASN A 478 9.63 -14.09 -5.05
N LEU A 479 8.90 -14.69 -4.10
CA LEU A 479 8.27 -13.98 -2.97
C LEU A 479 8.69 -14.61 -1.65
N VAL A 480 9.27 -13.80 -0.76
CA VAL A 480 9.47 -14.18 0.64
C VAL A 480 8.61 -13.30 1.55
N ILE A 481 7.81 -13.93 2.40
CA ILE A 481 7.07 -13.25 3.47
C ILE A 481 7.78 -13.54 4.79
N VAL A 482 8.26 -12.51 5.45
CA VAL A 482 8.80 -12.58 6.81
C VAL A 482 7.70 -12.19 7.78
N VAL A 483 7.35 -13.13 8.65
CA VAL A 483 6.35 -12.95 9.71
C VAL A 483 7.08 -12.74 11.02
N SER A 484 7.02 -11.52 11.57
CA SER A 484 7.47 -11.25 12.93
C SER A 484 6.42 -11.76 13.89
N ASN A 485 6.61 -13.01 14.37
CA ASN A 485 5.65 -13.71 15.22
C ASN A 485 5.98 -13.50 16.69
N ASP A 486 5.22 -12.62 17.35
CA ASP A 486 5.29 -12.37 18.78
C ASP A 486 4.10 -12.97 19.55
N ASP A 487 3.34 -13.85 18.88
CA ASP A 487 2.09 -14.45 19.34
C ASP A 487 1.12 -13.39 19.86
N GLY A 488 0.88 -12.36 19.03
CA GLY A 488 -0.17 -11.38 19.33
C GLY A 488 0.03 -9.94 18.92
N GLY A 489 -0.62 -9.06 19.64
CA GLY A 489 -0.66 -7.63 19.36
C GLY A 489 0.45 -6.83 20.04
N ALA A 490 1.72 -7.04 19.68
CA ALA A 490 2.87 -6.33 20.29
C ALA A 490 2.78 -4.81 20.22
N ILE A 491 2.09 -4.24 19.24
CA ILE A 491 1.92 -2.79 19.16
C ILE A 491 1.25 -2.22 20.41
N PHE A 492 0.31 -2.95 21.01
CA PHE A 492 -0.42 -2.49 22.18
C PHE A 492 0.45 -2.38 23.44
N GLU A 493 1.59 -3.10 23.50
CA GLU A 493 2.59 -2.96 24.57
C GLU A 493 3.17 -1.53 24.62
N THR A 494 3.28 -0.87 23.47
CA THR A 494 3.84 0.48 23.34
C THR A 494 2.77 1.58 23.35
N LEU A 495 1.50 1.21 23.43
CA LEU A 495 0.36 2.13 23.47
C LEU A 495 -0.18 2.30 24.90
N GLU A 496 -1.19 3.16 25.05
CA GLU A 496 -1.80 3.44 26.35
C GLU A 496 -2.41 2.21 27.02
N ALA A 497 -2.92 1.26 26.22
CA ALA A 497 -3.47 0.00 26.72
C ALA A 497 -2.43 -0.88 27.42
N GLY A 498 -1.14 -0.76 27.07
CA GLY A 498 -0.03 -1.51 27.68
C GLY A 498 0.42 -1.01 29.05
N ARG A 499 -0.17 0.04 29.59
CA ARG A 499 0.19 0.57 30.92
C ARG A 499 0.01 -0.50 31.99
N PRO A 500 0.93 -0.61 32.98
CA PRO A 500 0.88 -1.65 34.02
C PRO A 500 -0.46 -1.70 34.76
N GLY A 501 -1.06 -0.56 35.06
CA GLY A 501 -2.35 -0.49 35.77
C GLY A 501 -3.58 -0.93 34.96
N LEU A 502 -3.41 -1.25 33.66
CA LEU A 502 -4.50 -1.73 32.79
C LEU A 502 -4.33 -3.22 32.41
N ARG A 503 -3.33 -3.93 33.00
CA ARG A 503 -3.03 -5.31 32.59
C ARG A 503 -3.90 -6.35 33.29
N THR A 504 -4.35 -6.07 34.50
CA THR A 504 -5.17 -6.98 35.32
C THR A 504 -6.33 -6.25 35.95
N PHE A 505 -7.44 -6.94 36.17
CA PHE A 505 -8.54 -6.46 37.00
C PHE A 505 -8.16 -6.51 38.48
N ASP A 506 -8.94 -5.84 39.35
CA ASP A 506 -8.74 -5.84 40.81
C ASP A 506 -8.78 -7.25 41.42
N ASP A 507 -9.47 -8.19 40.78
CA ASP A 507 -9.55 -9.60 41.18
C ASP A 507 -8.40 -10.46 40.64
N GLY A 508 -7.40 -9.84 40.00
CA GLY A 508 -6.20 -10.49 39.46
C GLY A 508 -6.37 -11.16 38.10
N ARG A 509 -7.54 -11.12 37.50
CA ARG A 509 -7.74 -11.70 36.15
C ARG A 509 -7.03 -10.87 35.08
N PRO A 510 -6.26 -11.50 34.19
CA PRO A 510 -5.57 -10.81 33.11
C PRO A 510 -6.59 -10.19 32.13
N VAL A 511 -6.40 -8.92 31.78
CA VAL A 511 -7.21 -8.19 30.80
C VAL A 511 -6.44 -8.00 29.51
N PHE A 512 -5.19 -7.53 29.61
CA PHE A 512 -4.40 -7.08 28.46
C PHE A 512 -4.21 -8.20 27.42
N ASP A 513 -3.76 -9.36 27.84
CA ASP A 513 -3.52 -10.48 26.91
C ASP A 513 -4.80 -10.96 26.24
N ARG A 514 -5.93 -10.89 26.95
CA ARG A 514 -7.21 -11.34 26.40
C ARG A 514 -7.78 -10.42 25.34
N VAL A 515 -7.64 -9.09 25.49
CA VAL A 515 -8.36 -8.11 24.65
C VAL A 515 -7.46 -7.26 23.74
N PHE A 516 -6.15 -7.28 23.97
CA PHE A 516 -5.15 -6.54 23.20
C PHE A 516 -4.01 -7.43 22.70
N GLY A 517 -3.35 -8.16 23.61
CA GLY A 517 -2.30 -9.13 23.27
C GLY A 517 -2.80 -10.23 22.34
N THR A 518 -3.99 -10.75 22.64
CA THR A 518 -4.70 -11.76 21.84
C THR A 518 -3.80 -12.88 21.28
N PRO A 519 -3.04 -13.59 22.16
CA PRO A 519 -2.22 -14.71 21.70
C PRO A 519 -3.11 -15.79 21.08
N THR A 520 -2.73 -16.26 19.90
CA THR A 520 -3.53 -17.24 19.15
C THR A 520 -3.03 -18.66 19.30
N GLY A 521 -1.72 -18.85 19.57
CA GLY A 521 -1.07 -20.15 19.57
C GLY A 521 -1.17 -20.88 18.23
N ALA A 522 -1.40 -20.16 17.13
CA ALA A 522 -1.56 -20.76 15.81
C ALA A 522 -0.22 -21.30 15.28
N ASP A 523 -0.24 -22.52 14.74
CA ASP A 523 0.90 -23.12 14.06
C ASP A 523 0.94 -22.60 12.61
N LEU A 524 1.85 -21.67 12.33
CA LEU A 524 2.00 -21.06 11.01
C LEU A 524 2.61 -22.04 10.01
N GLY A 525 3.44 -22.99 10.47
CA GLY A 525 4.02 -24.03 9.63
C GLY A 525 2.94 -24.97 9.11
N ALA A 526 2.08 -25.49 9.98
CA ALA A 526 0.94 -26.32 9.58
C ALA A 526 -0.03 -25.58 8.63
N LEU A 527 -0.24 -24.28 8.86
CA LEU A 527 -1.05 -23.44 7.97
C LEU A 527 -0.44 -23.30 6.58
N CYS A 528 0.86 -23.04 6.49
CA CYS A 528 1.59 -22.97 5.23
C CYS A 528 1.57 -24.32 4.48
N GLU A 529 1.78 -25.42 5.19
CA GLU A 529 1.71 -26.78 4.63
C GLU A 529 0.33 -27.06 4.01
N ALA A 530 -0.76 -26.68 4.69
CA ALA A 530 -2.12 -26.86 4.21
C ALA A 530 -2.37 -26.14 2.87
N TYR A 531 -1.69 -25.03 2.61
CA TYR A 531 -1.76 -24.27 1.36
C TYR A 531 -0.63 -24.58 0.37
N GLY A 532 0.25 -25.52 0.67
CA GLY A 532 1.37 -25.90 -0.18
C GLY A 532 2.39 -24.76 -0.38
N VAL A 533 2.63 -23.98 0.69
CA VAL A 533 3.63 -22.91 0.73
C VAL A 533 4.80 -23.34 1.58
N ALA A 534 6.03 -23.13 1.09
CA ALA A 534 7.24 -23.42 1.87
C ALA A 534 7.30 -22.56 3.15
N HIS A 535 7.71 -23.16 4.26
CA HIS A 535 7.82 -22.51 5.56
C HIS A 535 9.17 -22.81 6.23
N ARG A 536 9.71 -21.80 6.90
CA ARG A 536 10.92 -21.92 7.72
C ARG A 536 10.76 -21.08 8.99
N GLN A 537 10.88 -21.71 10.16
CA GLN A 537 10.92 -20.99 11.43
C GLN A 537 12.36 -20.67 11.82
N VAL A 538 12.58 -19.47 12.38
CA VAL A 538 13.87 -18.99 12.88
C VAL A 538 13.66 -18.32 14.25
N GLY A 539 14.65 -18.47 15.14
CA GLY A 539 14.59 -17.99 16.52
C GLY A 539 15.66 -16.95 16.87
N SER A 540 16.45 -16.49 15.88
CA SER A 540 17.50 -15.50 16.10
C SER A 540 17.72 -14.61 14.89
N LEU A 541 18.35 -13.44 15.12
CA LEU A 541 18.74 -12.52 14.06
C LEU A 541 19.67 -13.20 13.04
N ALA A 542 20.63 -13.98 13.52
CA ALA A 542 21.61 -14.67 12.66
C ALA A 542 20.94 -15.71 11.74
N GLU A 543 20.00 -16.49 12.28
CA GLU A 543 19.22 -17.47 11.49
C GLU A 543 18.34 -16.78 10.45
N LEU A 544 17.71 -15.65 10.81
CA LEU A 544 16.89 -14.87 9.89
C LEU A 544 17.72 -14.29 8.74
N SER A 545 18.88 -13.68 9.06
CA SER A 545 19.78 -13.13 8.05
C SER A 545 20.26 -14.22 7.09
N ALA A 546 20.68 -15.38 7.62
CA ALA A 546 21.09 -16.51 6.79
C ALA A 546 19.95 -17.01 5.86
N ALA A 547 18.72 -17.11 6.37
CA ALA A 547 17.57 -17.52 5.56
C ALA A 547 17.24 -16.53 4.44
N LEU A 548 17.37 -15.23 4.71
CA LEU A 548 17.16 -14.17 3.72
C LEU A 548 18.26 -14.16 2.65
N ASP A 549 19.52 -14.39 3.03
CA ASP A 549 20.65 -14.48 2.12
C ASP A 549 20.53 -15.70 1.21
N GLU A 550 20.20 -16.87 1.76
CA GLU A 550 19.94 -18.10 0.98
C GLU A 550 18.84 -17.87 -0.07
N HIS A 551 17.74 -17.19 0.31
CA HIS A 551 16.67 -16.83 -0.63
C HIS A 551 17.16 -15.82 -1.68
N ALA A 552 17.94 -14.83 -1.31
CA ALA A 552 18.47 -13.82 -2.22
C ALA A 552 19.46 -14.41 -3.23
N GLU A 553 20.19 -15.47 -2.86
CA GLU A 553 21.10 -16.23 -3.74
C GLU A 553 20.38 -17.22 -4.64
N GLY A 554 19.07 -17.38 -4.47
CA GLY A 554 18.22 -18.28 -5.24
C GLY A 554 18.32 -19.74 -4.81
N ALA A 555 18.77 -20.03 -3.59
CA ALA A 555 18.78 -21.36 -3.01
C ALA A 555 17.35 -21.87 -2.73
N THR A 556 16.41 -20.94 -2.52
CA THR A 556 14.98 -21.23 -2.37
C THR A 556 14.22 -20.31 -3.34
N GLU A 557 13.79 -20.87 -4.46
CA GLU A 557 12.90 -20.18 -5.42
C GLU A 557 11.44 -20.43 -5.07
N GLY A 558 10.56 -19.55 -5.53
CA GLY A 558 9.12 -19.68 -5.38
C GLY A 558 8.55 -18.82 -4.28
N PHE A 559 7.57 -19.36 -3.55
CA PHE A 559 6.87 -18.67 -2.47
C PHE A 559 7.29 -19.27 -1.11
N LEU A 560 7.98 -18.48 -0.30
CA LEU A 560 8.51 -18.86 1.01
C LEU A 560 7.91 -17.97 2.10
N VAL A 561 7.55 -18.57 3.23
CA VAL A 561 7.23 -17.88 4.49
C VAL A 561 8.35 -18.18 5.49
N ILE A 562 8.99 -17.13 6.02
CA ILE A 562 9.94 -17.21 7.11
C ILE A 562 9.25 -16.66 8.38
N GLU A 563 9.06 -17.53 9.35
CA GLU A 563 8.51 -17.16 10.65
C GLU A 563 9.63 -16.84 11.63
N ALA A 564 9.75 -15.57 11.99
CA ALA A 564 10.69 -15.12 13.02
C ALA A 564 9.96 -15.12 14.37
N ALA A 565 10.28 -16.10 15.22
CA ALA A 565 9.74 -16.21 16.57
C ALA A 565 10.42 -15.17 17.48
N VAL A 566 9.73 -14.08 17.80
CA VAL A 566 10.29 -12.93 18.51
C VAL A 566 9.66 -12.75 19.89
N ASP A 567 10.40 -12.08 20.79
CA ASP A 567 9.93 -11.82 22.15
C ASP A 567 9.12 -10.50 22.21
N ARG A 568 7.85 -10.63 22.58
CA ARG A 568 6.94 -9.49 22.81
C ARG A 568 7.26 -8.71 24.08
N GLN A 569 7.75 -9.40 25.13
CA GLN A 569 7.83 -8.82 26.48
C GLN A 569 8.91 -7.75 26.58
N VAL A 570 10.03 -7.92 25.90
CA VAL A 570 11.15 -6.96 25.92
C VAL A 570 10.93 -5.76 25.01
N ARG A 571 10.00 -5.85 24.05
CA ARG A 571 9.73 -4.82 23.05
C ARG A 571 9.46 -3.44 23.65
N ALA A 572 8.59 -3.36 24.65
CA ALA A 572 8.20 -2.08 25.27
C ALA A 572 9.39 -1.41 25.96
N GLY A 573 10.27 -2.19 26.61
CA GLY A 573 11.50 -1.71 27.23
C GLY A 573 12.47 -1.12 26.23
N LEU A 574 12.75 -1.84 25.14
CA LEU A 574 13.63 -1.41 24.06
C LEU A 574 13.12 -0.15 23.35
N HIS A 575 11.86 -0.12 22.97
CA HIS A 575 11.25 1.07 22.35
C HIS A 575 11.20 2.27 23.31
N GLY A 576 10.98 2.03 24.60
CA GLY A 576 11.04 3.07 25.63
C GLY A 576 12.45 3.65 25.79
N ALA A 577 13.49 2.81 25.78
CA ALA A 577 14.88 3.24 25.83
C ALA A 577 15.26 4.06 24.57
N LEU A 578 14.90 3.57 23.39
CA LEU A 578 15.08 4.27 22.12
C LEU A 578 14.41 5.65 22.14
N THR A 579 13.15 5.72 22.57
CA THR A 579 12.40 6.98 22.64
C THR A 579 13.07 7.99 23.58
N ARG A 580 13.56 7.57 24.76
CA ARG A 580 14.26 8.47 25.69
C ARG A 580 15.54 9.06 25.08
N ARG A 581 16.29 8.29 24.29
CA ARG A 581 17.52 8.75 23.61
C ARG A 581 17.24 9.68 22.43
N THR A 582 16.08 9.59 21.83
CA THR A 582 15.71 10.33 20.61
C THR A 582 14.67 11.42 20.86
N THR A 583 14.48 11.86 22.09
CA THR A 583 13.55 12.94 22.46
C THR A 583 14.28 13.94 23.35
N VAL A 584 14.09 15.24 23.09
CA VAL A 584 14.50 16.30 24.01
C VAL A 584 13.59 16.24 25.22
N GLY A 585 14.18 16.17 26.43
CA GLY A 585 13.46 16.08 27.70
C GLY A 585 12.73 17.35 28.08
#